data_27f8351dddb1af2a6f07f59d98da2ed0
#
_entry.id   27f8351dddb1af2a6f07f59d98da2ed0
#
_cell.length_a   1.000
_cell.length_b   1.000
_cell.length_c   1.000
_cell.angle_alpha   90.00
_cell.angle_beta   90.00
_cell.angle_gamma   90.00
#
_symmetry.space_group_name_H-M   'P 1'
#
loop_
_entity.id
_entity.type
_entity.pdbx_description
1 polymer ?
#
loop_
_entity_poly.entity_id
_entity_poly.type
_entity_poly.pdbx_seq_one_letter_code
_entity_poly.pdbx_strand_id
1 'polypeptide(L)'
;DWQSPDKRVVYSDIIETQLDAGDSQLKFTIEQPLRGEKKAAEFNLLIGARNLDLSLTENYLPYTMPEKSSNWVRNAVKQGNLKQFGLLFRGGPPKNNPLSRTMQLLFETDDASIKFNPKWPQLDRVDGLFMVDSGNLSAQVSSADFDRATVNKTRIEYSVKPPIEQRKWVIDGRLEADLMAMIDILNQSPIQQKLGPMADWNYSGNTTTEVHLEIPSYIADKSNPPKTTYRISSLIDTGEMAIT
;
A
#
# COMPACT_ATOMS: atom_id res chain seq x y z
N ASP A 1 20.05 -28.07 -15.94
CA ASP A 1 21.41 -27.89 -16.38
C ASP A 1 22.36 -28.72 -15.54
N TRP A 2 23.07 -29.68 -16.15
CA TRP A 2 23.97 -30.63 -15.49
C TRP A 2 25.39 -30.09 -15.31
N GLN A 3 25.59 -28.80 -15.51
CA GLN A 3 26.94 -28.19 -15.56
C GLN A 3 27.54 -27.88 -14.20
N SER A 4 26.81 -28.04 -13.10
CA SER A 4 27.37 -27.85 -11.75
C SER A 4 27.29 -29.15 -10.95
N PRO A 5 28.41 -29.78 -10.58
CA PRO A 5 28.42 -31.02 -9.78
C PRO A 5 27.89 -30.81 -8.35
N ASP A 6 27.76 -29.56 -7.90
CA ASP A 6 27.44 -29.22 -6.51
C ASP A 6 25.99 -28.79 -6.28
N LYS A 7 25.23 -28.51 -7.35
CA LYS A 7 23.84 -28.08 -7.25
C LYS A 7 22.95 -28.67 -8.35
N ARG A 8 21.68 -28.88 -8.03
CA ARG A 8 20.61 -29.14 -8.99
C ARG A 8 19.84 -27.83 -9.23
N VAL A 9 19.61 -27.51 -10.50
CA VAL A 9 18.82 -26.37 -10.90
C VAL A 9 17.61 -26.83 -11.69
N VAL A 10 16.41 -26.43 -11.26
CA VAL A 10 15.15 -26.60 -11.97
C VAL A 10 14.64 -25.22 -12.33
N TYR A 11 14.31 -25.00 -13.60
CA TYR A 11 13.79 -23.71 -14.06
C TYR A 11 12.65 -23.92 -15.05
N SER A 12 11.78 -22.92 -15.15
CA SER A 12 10.78 -22.85 -16.22
C SER A 12 11.20 -21.81 -17.28
N ASP A 13 10.72 -21.99 -18.49
CA ASP A 13 10.50 -20.86 -19.40
C ASP A 13 9.35 -19.97 -18.89
N ILE A 14 8.99 -18.94 -19.63
CA ILE A 14 7.82 -18.13 -19.30
C ILE A 14 6.57 -19.00 -19.50
N ILE A 15 5.78 -19.13 -18.43
CA ILE A 15 4.49 -19.81 -18.43
C ILE A 15 3.42 -18.73 -18.50
N GLU A 16 2.66 -18.71 -19.58
CA GLU A 16 1.52 -17.82 -19.76
C GLU A 16 0.27 -18.50 -19.26
N THR A 17 -0.51 -17.77 -18.47
CA THR A 17 -1.79 -18.26 -17.96
C THR A 17 -2.86 -17.19 -18.14
N GLN A 18 -4.04 -17.63 -18.53
CA GLN A 18 -5.23 -16.81 -18.56
C GLN A 18 -6.06 -17.13 -17.33
N LEU A 19 -6.30 -16.14 -16.51
CA LEU A 19 -7.08 -16.23 -15.29
C LEU A 19 -8.44 -15.57 -15.52
N ASP A 20 -9.44 -15.92 -14.71
CA ASP A 20 -10.75 -15.24 -14.74
C ASP A 20 -10.59 -13.74 -14.43
N ALA A 21 -9.57 -13.36 -13.66
CA ALA A 21 -9.28 -11.98 -13.31
C ALA A 21 -8.48 -11.20 -14.37
N GLY A 22 -7.82 -11.88 -15.31
CA GLY A 22 -6.94 -11.26 -16.32
C GLY A 22 -5.79 -12.16 -16.74
N ASP A 23 -4.85 -11.61 -17.50
CA ASP A 23 -3.70 -12.34 -18.04
C ASP A 23 -2.54 -12.32 -17.08
N SER A 24 -1.84 -13.45 -16.97
CA SER A 24 -0.63 -13.53 -16.16
C SER A 24 0.50 -14.35 -16.80
N GLN A 25 1.71 -14.04 -16.38
CA GLN A 25 2.92 -14.74 -16.75
C GLN A 25 3.74 -15.08 -15.52
N LEU A 26 4.35 -16.25 -15.49
CA LEU A 26 5.25 -16.59 -14.40
C LEU A 26 6.53 -17.25 -14.92
N LYS A 27 7.62 -17.05 -14.18
CA LYS A 27 8.89 -17.74 -14.37
C LYS A 27 9.47 -18.09 -13.00
N PHE A 28 10.04 -19.28 -12.87
CA PHE A 28 10.70 -19.66 -11.63
C PHE A 28 12.02 -20.39 -11.84
N THR A 29 12.87 -20.35 -10.82
CA THR A 29 14.09 -21.16 -10.71
C THR A 29 14.22 -21.68 -9.29
N ILE A 30 14.56 -22.94 -9.15
CA ILE A 30 14.84 -23.59 -7.86
C ILE A 30 16.27 -24.10 -7.93
N GLU A 31 17.13 -23.64 -7.04
CA GLU A 31 18.50 -24.12 -6.87
C GLU A 31 18.62 -24.92 -5.59
N GLN A 32 18.97 -26.22 -5.71
CA GLN A 32 19.14 -27.13 -4.59
C GLN A 32 20.59 -27.59 -4.52
N PRO A 33 21.31 -27.38 -3.41
CA PRO A 33 22.64 -27.94 -3.19
C PRO A 33 22.57 -29.47 -3.12
N LEU A 34 23.51 -30.16 -3.76
CA LEU A 34 23.58 -31.63 -3.78
C LEU A 34 24.56 -32.20 -2.75
N ARG A 35 25.60 -31.45 -2.39
CA ARG A 35 26.66 -31.86 -1.45
C ARG A 35 27.09 -30.71 -0.55
N GLY A 36 27.58 -31.05 0.64
CA GLY A 36 28.11 -30.08 1.61
C GLY A 36 27.10 -29.67 2.68
N GLU A 37 27.35 -28.53 3.34
CA GLU A 37 26.49 -27.99 4.39
C GLU A 37 25.02 -28.01 3.97
N LYS A 38 24.11 -28.22 4.91
CA LYS A 38 22.64 -28.17 4.73
C LYS A 38 22.18 -26.76 4.29
N LYS A 39 22.67 -26.30 3.14
CA LYS A 39 22.15 -25.09 2.51
C LYS A 39 20.75 -25.41 2.00
N ALA A 40 19.82 -24.60 2.40
CA ALA A 40 18.45 -24.74 1.90
C ALA A 40 18.40 -24.40 0.42
N ALA A 41 17.44 -24.99 -0.27
CA ALA A 41 17.13 -24.61 -1.63
C ALA A 41 16.83 -23.10 -1.72
N GLU A 42 17.34 -22.44 -2.75
CA GLU A 42 16.97 -21.08 -3.11
C GLU A 42 15.89 -21.13 -4.19
N PHE A 43 14.89 -20.29 -4.01
CA PHE A 43 13.76 -20.15 -4.92
C PHE A 43 13.72 -18.73 -5.47
N ASN A 44 13.65 -18.61 -6.79
CA ASN A 44 13.43 -17.35 -7.48
C ASN A 44 12.10 -17.46 -8.21
N LEU A 45 11.24 -16.47 -8.02
CA LEU A 45 9.93 -16.38 -8.65
C LEU A 45 9.74 -15.00 -9.22
N LEU A 46 9.35 -14.93 -10.48
CA LEU A 46 8.90 -13.74 -11.16
C LEU A 46 7.47 -13.98 -11.64
N ILE A 47 6.56 -13.11 -11.23
CA ILE A 47 5.17 -13.10 -11.70
C ILE A 47 4.90 -11.72 -12.29
N GLY A 48 4.30 -11.69 -13.47
CA GLY A 48 3.73 -10.50 -14.09
C GLY A 48 2.27 -10.75 -14.39
N ALA A 49 1.44 -9.72 -14.24
CA ALA A 49 0.05 -9.80 -14.65
C ALA A 49 -0.44 -8.43 -15.13
N ARG A 50 -1.53 -8.43 -15.91
CA ARG A 50 -2.14 -7.22 -16.45
C ARG A 50 -3.65 -7.33 -16.40
N ASN A 51 -4.29 -6.18 -16.23
CA ASN A 51 -5.76 -6.04 -16.28
C ASN A 51 -6.47 -7.01 -15.32
N LEU A 52 -5.93 -7.15 -14.08
CA LEU A 52 -6.54 -7.98 -13.06
C LEU A 52 -7.71 -7.28 -12.41
N ASP A 53 -8.86 -7.94 -12.36
CA ASP A 53 -10.04 -7.48 -11.61
C ASP A 53 -9.78 -7.63 -10.11
N LEU A 54 -9.76 -6.52 -9.38
CA LEU A 54 -9.53 -6.48 -7.94
C LEU A 54 -10.66 -7.09 -7.12
N SER A 55 -11.88 -7.20 -7.67
CA SER A 55 -12.99 -7.88 -6.98
C SER A 55 -12.72 -9.37 -6.78
N LEU A 56 -11.85 -9.96 -7.60
CA LEU A 56 -11.43 -11.36 -7.54
C LEU A 56 -10.15 -11.59 -6.72
N THR A 57 -9.63 -10.56 -6.05
CA THR A 57 -8.35 -10.61 -5.32
C THR A 57 -8.29 -11.78 -4.34
N GLU A 58 -9.38 -12.13 -3.65
CA GLU A 58 -9.41 -13.24 -2.69
C GLU A 58 -8.98 -14.58 -3.29
N ASN A 59 -9.28 -14.81 -4.56
CA ASN A 59 -8.99 -16.06 -5.25
C ASN A 59 -7.49 -16.23 -5.57
N TYR A 60 -6.75 -15.12 -5.55
CA TYR A 60 -5.36 -15.07 -6.02
C TYR A 60 -4.35 -14.72 -4.92
N LEU A 61 -4.81 -14.51 -3.67
CA LEU A 61 -3.89 -14.30 -2.56
C LEU A 61 -3.04 -15.55 -2.30
N PRO A 62 -1.71 -15.42 -2.22
CA PRO A 62 -0.85 -16.58 -1.95
C PRO A 62 -1.23 -17.25 -0.63
N TYR A 63 -1.40 -18.56 -0.65
CA TYR A 63 -1.69 -19.36 0.55
C TYR A 63 -0.65 -19.18 1.67
N THR A 64 0.59 -18.87 1.31
CA THR A 64 1.70 -18.62 2.24
C THR A 64 1.75 -17.20 2.77
N MET A 65 0.83 -16.32 2.36
CA MET A 65 0.78 -14.95 2.85
C MET A 65 0.44 -14.92 4.34
N PRO A 66 1.14 -14.12 5.16
CA PRO A 66 0.79 -13.96 6.57
C PRO A 66 -0.67 -13.52 6.74
N GLU A 67 -1.37 -14.14 7.69
CA GLU A 67 -2.80 -13.92 7.91
C GLU A 67 -3.18 -12.45 8.10
N LYS A 68 -2.35 -11.68 8.83
CA LYS A 68 -2.55 -10.23 9.00
C LYS A 68 -2.55 -9.48 7.67
N SER A 69 -1.65 -9.85 6.77
CA SER A 69 -1.53 -9.21 5.45
C SER A 69 -2.68 -9.60 4.54
N SER A 70 -3.06 -10.89 4.51
CA SER A 70 -4.18 -11.36 3.70
C SER A 70 -5.50 -10.76 4.17
N ASN A 71 -5.73 -10.68 5.48
CA ASN A 71 -6.91 -10.06 6.06
C ASN A 71 -6.95 -8.55 5.77
N TRP A 72 -5.80 -7.87 5.80
CA TRP A 72 -5.75 -6.47 5.42
C TRP A 72 -6.12 -6.27 3.94
N VAL A 73 -5.54 -7.04 3.02
CA VAL A 73 -5.85 -6.94 1.59
C VAL A 73 -7.35 -7.17 1.34
N ARG A 74 -7.93 -8.24 1.90
CA ARG A 74 -9.37 -8.55 1.77
C ARG A 74 -10.27 -7.43 2.26
N ASN A 75 -9.87 -6.73 3.31
CA ASN A 75 -10.66 -5.65 3.90
C ASN A 75 -10.40 -4.30 3.23
N ALA A 76 -9.19 -4.05 2.76
CA ALA A 76 -8.79 -2.79 2.19
C ALA A 76 -9.17 -2.66 0.70
N VAL A 77 -8.94 -3.70 -0.09
CA VAL A 77 -9.16 -3.67 -1.54
C VAL A 77 -10.54 -4.22 -1.85
N LYS A 78 -11.40 -3.42 -2.47
CA LYS A 78 -12.80 -3.80 -2.70
C LYS A 78 -13.14 -4.05 -4.15
N GLN A 79 -12.72 -3.17 -5.03
CA GLN A 79 -12.99 -3.23 -6.47
C GLN A 79 -11.96 -2.40 -7.24
N GLY A 80 -12.02 -2.47 -8.55
CA GLY A 80 -11.17 -1.75 -9.48
C GLY A 80 -10.32 -2.68 -10.32
N ASN A 81 -9.32 -2.12 -10.99
CA ASN A 81 -8.46 -2.87 -11.88
C ASN A 81 -6.97 -2.66 -11.51
N LEU A 82 -6.17 -3.73 -11.58
CA LEU A 82 -4.71 -3.64 -11.63
C LEU A 82 -4.28 -3.60 -13.09
N LYS A 83 -3.89 -2.44 -13.58
CA LYS A 83 -3.30 -2.30 -14.94
C LYS A 83 -2.07 -3.17 -15.10
N GLN A 84 -1.21 -3.14 -14.08
CA GLN A 84 0.03 -3.89 -14.06
C GLN A 84 0.30 -4.42 -12.65
N PHE A 85 0.83 -5.63 -12.61
CA PHE A 85 1.31 -6.28 -11.40
C PHE A 85 2.63 -6.97 -11.69
N GLY A 86 3.60 -6.85 -10.79
CA GLY A 86 4.88 -7.54 -10.82
C GLY A 86 5.30 -7.98 -9.44
N LEU A 87 5.67 -9.25 -9.29
CA LEU A 87 6.26 -9.80 -8.09
C LEU A 87 7.59 -10.45 -8.44
N LEU A 88 8.65 -10.00 -7.79
CA LEU A 88 9.94 -10.68 -7.75
C LEU A 88 10.17 -11.19 -6.32
N PHE A 89 10.37 -12.48 -6.20
CA PHE A 89 10.81 -13.11 -4.96
C PHE A 89 12.10 -13.88 -5.19
N ARG A 90 13.06 -13.70 -4.28
CA ARG A 90 14.29 -14.50 -4.23
C ARG A 90 14.58 -14.86 -2.77
N GLY A 91 14.93 -16.13 -2.53
CA GLY A 91 15.41 -16.56 -1.22
C GLY A 91 15.07 -18.01 -0.88
N GLY A 92 15.53 -18.42 0.26
CA GLY A 92 15.29 -19.74 0.82
C GLY A 92 14.17 -19.80 1.87
N PRO A 93 13.92 -20.96 2.50
CA PRO A 93 12.93 -21.11 3.55
C PRO A 93 13.17 -20.18 4.74
N PRO A 94 12.11 -19.79 5.48
CA PRO A 94 12.17 -18.78 6.55
C PRO A 94 13.19 -19.06 7.66
N LYS A 95 13.48 -20.32 7.90
CA LYS A 95 14.31 -20.75 9.04
C LYS A 95 15.80 -20.50 8.87
N ASN A 96 16.27 -20.22 7.65
CA ASN A 96 17.70 -20.29 7.37
C ASN A 96 18.46 -18.97 7.32
N ASN A 97 17.86 -17.89 6.94
CA ASN A 97 18.37 -16.52 7.03
C ASN A 97 17.34 -15.52 6.48
N PRO A 98 16.61 -14.75 7.29
CA PRO A 98 15.67 -13.77 6.80
C PRO A 98 16.32 -12.63 5.99
N LEU A 99 17.63 -12.40 6.18
CA LEU A 99 18.37 -11.37 5.43
C LEU A 99 18.71 -11.81 3.99
N SER A 100 18.59 -13.09 3.67
CA SER A 100 18.86 -13.60 2.31
C SER A 100 17.64 -13.54 1.38
N ARG A 101 16.58 -12.87 1.79
CA ARG A 101 15.35 -12.77 1.01
C ARG A 101 15.19 -11.39 0.42
N THR A 102 14.86 -11.37 -0.85
CA THR A 102 14.42 -10.16 -1.56
C THR A 102 12.99 -10.39 -2.02
N MET A 103 12.12 -9.45 -1.73
CA MET A 103 10.76 -9.42 -2.25
C MET A 103 10.51 -8.01 -2.78
N GLN A 104 10.22 -7.93 -4.06
CA GLN A 104 9.81 -6.70 -4.70
C GLN A 104 8.42 -6.91 -5.28
N LEU A 105 7.54 -5.96 -5.03
CA LEU A 105 6.18 -5.94 -5.52
C LEU A 105 5.93 -4.58 -6.14
N LEU A 106 5.44 -4.59 -7.37
CA LEU A 106 4.98 -3.41 -8.10
C LEU A 106 3.54 -3.63 -8.51
N PHE A 107 2.68 -2.65 -8.30
CA PHE A 107 1.34 -2.66 -8.87
C PHE A 107 0.83 -1.26 -9.17
N GLU A 108 0.10 -1.15 -10.26
CA GLU A 108 -0.56 0.06 -10.73
C GLU A 108 -2.06 -0.16 -10.72
N THR A 109 -2.78 0.69 -10.00
CA THR A 109 -4.25 0.63 -9.91
C THR A 109 -4.91 1.60 -10.89
N ASP A 110 -6.12 1.25 -11.31
CA ASP A 110 -7.02 2.02 -12.11
C ASP A 110 -8.43 1.86 -11.55
N ASP A 111 -9.05 2.98 -11.19
CA ASP A 111 -10.41 3.02 -10.62
C ASP A 111 -10.58 2.11 -9.38
N ALA A 112 -9.56 2.02 -8.53
CA ALA A 112 -9.61 1.13 -7.37
C ALA A 112 -10.34 1.78 -6.18
N SER A 113 -11.11 0.96 -5.44
CA SER A 113 -11.68 1.36 -4.15
C SER A 113 -10.86 0.76 -3.00
N ILE A 114 -10.32 1.63 -2.15
CA ILE A 114 -9.39 1.25 -1.09
C ILE A 114 -9.85 1.77 0.27
N LYS A 115 -10.13 0.87 1.21
CA LYS A 115 -10.40 1.15 2.62
C LYS A 115 -9.15 0.87 3.45
N PHE A 116 -8.16 1.76 3.39
CA PHE A 116 -6.84 1.55 4.01
C PHE A 116 -6.88 1.49 5.55
N ASN A 117 -7.86 2.12 6.18
CA ASN A 117 -8.04 2.13 7.63
C ASN A 117 -9.54 2.25 7.97
N PRO A 118 -10.07 1.44 8.91
CA PRO A 118 -11.50 1.47 9.28
C PRO A 118 -12.00 2.83 9.78
N LYS A 119 -11.11 3.64 10.37
CA LYS A 119 -11.45 4.95 10.97
C LYS A 119 -11.42 6.11 9.97
N TRP A 120 -10.99 5.89 8.73
CA TRP A 120 -10.98 6.88 7.69
C TRP A 120 -12.04 6.54 6.64
N PRO A 121 -12.63 7.51 5.93
CA PRO A 121 -13.44 7.24 4.74
C PRO A 121 -12.70 6.35 3.74
N GLN A 122 -13.43 5.72 2.85
CA GLN A 122 -12.87 4.96 1.73
C GLN A 122 -12.31 5.93 0.69
N LEU A 123 -11.23 5.53 0.04
CA LEU A 123 -10.77 6.16 -1.19
C LEU A 123 -11.40 5.41 -2.38
N ASP A 124 -12.00 6.14 -3.28
CA ASP A 124 -12.57 5.61 -4.53
C ASP A 124 -11.83 6.18 -5.73
N ARG A 125 -11.95 5.52 -6.86
CA ARG A 125 -11.29 5.88 -8.13
C ARG A 125 -9.79 6.15 -7.96
N VAL A 126 -9.13 5.26 -7.22
CA VAL A 126 -7.70 5.38 -6.93
C VAL A 126 -6.89 4.96 -8.13
N ASP A 127 -6.22 5.94 -8.73
CA ASP A 127 -5.19 5.73 -9.74
C ASP A 127 -3.82 5.93 -9.08
N GLY A 128 -3.00 4.91 -9.07
CA GLY A 128 -1.72 5.02 -8.40
C GLY A 128 -0.75 3.90 -8.70
N LEU A 129 0.53 4.19 -8.45
CA LEU A 129 1.63 3.25 -8.55
C LEU A 129 2.17 2.95 -7.16
N PHE A 130 2.25 1.68 -6.82
CA PHE A 130 2.68 1.19 -5.53
C PHE A 130 3.86 0.25 -5.69
N MET A 131 4.88 0.44 -4.89
CA MET A 131 6.08 -0.40 -4.87
C MET A 131 6.43 -0.81 -3.44
N VAL A 132 6.66 -2.09 -3.26
CA VAL A 132 7.23 -2.65 -2.02
C VAL A 132 8.56 -3.26 -2.36
N ASP A 133 9.61 -2.90 -1.63
CA ASP A 133 10.94 -3.48 -1.77
C ASP A 133 11.47 -3.89 -0.39
N SER A 134 11.51 -5.20 -0.17
CA SER A 134 12.07 -5.78 1.05
C SER A 134 11.51 -5.14 2.34
N GLY A 135 10.20 -4.84 2.33
CA GLY A 135 9.47 -4.24 3.44
C GLY A 135 9.40 -2.71 3.45
N ASN A 136 10.16 -2.02 2.58
CA ASN A 136 9.92 -0.60 2.34
C ASN A 136 8.74 -0.43 1.38
N LEU A 137 7.91 0.58 1.59
CA LEU A 137 6.82 0.93 0.69
C LEU A 137 7.00 2.34 0.15
N SER A 138 6.75 2.50 -1.12
CA SER A 138 6.60 3.77 -1.81
C SER A 138 5.34 3.73 -2.66
N ALA A 139 4.48 4.72 -2.54
CA ALA A 139 3.30 4.85 -3.38
C ALA A 139 3.17 6.28 -3.92
N GLN A 140 2.69 6.39 -5.14
CA GLN A 140 2.34 7.63 -5.80
C GLN A 140 0.90 7.51 -6.29
N VAL A 141 -0.01 8.21 -5.64
CA VAL A 141 -1.41 8.31 -6.06
C VAL A 141 -1.54 9.55 -6.92
N SER A 142 -1.88 9.36 -8.19
CA SER A 142 -2.07 10.45 -9.15
C SER A 142 -3.41 11.14 -8.94
N SER A 143 -4.45 10.35 -8.66
CA SER A 143 -5.79 10.82 -8.35
C SER A 143 -6.55 9.80 -7.50
N ALA A 144 -7.46 10.30 -6.68
CA ALA A 144 -8.47 9.51 -5.98
C ALA A 144 -9.61 10.42 -5.53
N ASP A 145 -10.76 9.83 -5.25
CA ASP A 145 -11.84 10.51 -4.53
C ASP A 145 -11.78 10.14 -3.05
N PHE A 146 -11.96 11.11 -2.21
CA PHE A 146 -12.03 10.96 -0.78
C PHE A 146 -13.29 11.65 -0.27
N ASP A 147 -14.38 10.90 -0.21
CA ASP A 147 -15.73 11.45 -0.05
C ASP A 147 -16.03 12.48 -1.17
N ARG A 148 -16.21 13.74 -0.84
CA ARG A 148 -16.46 14.85 -1.79
C ARG A 148 -15.19 15.64 -2.16
N ALA A 149 -14.03 15.19 -1.72
CA ALA A 149 -12.74 15.79 -2.07
C ALA A 149 -12.03 14.98 -3.14
N THR A 150 -11.30 15.66 -4.00
CA THR A 150 -10.36 15.04 -4.92
C THR A 150 -8.96 15.06 -4.31
N VAL A 151 -8.36 13.87 -4.23
CA VAL A 151 -6.97 13.69 -3.82
C VAL A 151 -6.09 13.74 -5.05
N ASN A 152 -5.06 14.55 -5.02
CA ASN A 152 -4.11 14.72 -6.12
C ASN A 152 -2.66 14.56 -5.63
N LYS A 153 -1.81 13.97 -6.47
CA LYS A 153 -0.34 13.93 -6.28
C LYS A 153 0.09 13.53 -4.86
N THR A 154 -0.52 12.50 -4.33
CA THR A 154 -0.20 12.01 -2.99
C THR A 154 0.95 11.01 -3.04
N ARG A 155 1.92 11.21 -2.17
CA ARG A 155 3.05 10.30 -1.95
C ARG A 155 2.94 9.66 -0.59
N ILE A 156 3.16 8.35 -0.53
CA ILE A 156 3.15 7.58 0.72
C ILE A 156 4.45 6.81 0.80
N GLU A 157 5.14 6.93 1.93
CA GLU A 157 6.41 6.23 2.17
C GLU A 157 6.41 5.53 3.53
N TYR A 158 7.02 4.36 3.54
CA TYR A 158 7.35 3.62 4.75
C TYR A 158 8.70 2.95 4.58
N SER A 159 9.56 3.03 5.61
CA SER A 159 10.87 2.38 5.57
C SER A 159 11.09 1.49 6.79
N VAL A 160 11.65 0.30 6.53
CA VAL A 160 12.09 -0.64 7.57
C VAL A 160 13.54 -0.41 8.00
N LYS A 161 14.27 0.49 7.32
CA LYS A 161 15.70 0.77 7.62
C LYS A 161 15.92 1.35 9.03
N PRO A 162 15.10 2.30 9.53
CA PRO A 162 15.26 2.78 10.88
C PRO A 162 14.94 1.70 11.92
N PRO A 163 15.45 1.84 13.18
CA PRO A 163 14.99 1.04 14.31
C PRO A 163 13.46 1.04 14.42
N ILE A 164 12.88 -0.05 14.91
CA ILE A 164 11.44 -0.26 14.88
C ILE A 164 10.64 0.86 15.56
N GLU A 165 11.20 1.45 16.62
CA GLU A 165 10.60 2.53 17.40
C GLU A 165 10.52 3.86 16.64
N GLN A 166 11.37 4.00 15.60
CA GLN A 166 11.46 5.22 14.77
C GLN A 166 10.70 5.08 13.45
N ARG A 167 10.17 3.88 13.16
CA ARG A 167 9.46 3.63 11.91
C ARG A 167 8.13 4.37 11.89
N LYS A 168 7.88 5.04 10.79
CA LYS A 168 6.64 5.78 10.56
C LYS A 168 6.22 5.71 9.09
N TRP A 169 4.94 5.88 8.88
CA TRP A 169 4.38 6.21 7.59
C TRP A 169 4.53 7.70 7.38
N VAL A 170 4.95 8.11 6.22
CA VAL A 170 4.99 9.51 5.80
C VAL A 170 4.04 9.66 4.62
N ILE A 171 3.10 10.58 4.72
CA ILE A 171 2.09 10.84 3.70
C ILE A 171 2.14 12.32 3.38
N ASP A 172 2.44 12.64 2.12
CA ASP A 172 2.39 13.97 1.55
C ASP A 172 1.33 13.98 0.47
N GLY A 173 0.32 14.82 0.59
CA GLY A 173 -0.80 14.84 -0.33
C GLY A 173 -1.41 16.22 -0.51
N ARG A 174 -2.19 16.34 -1.60
CA ARG A 174 -2.97 17.52 -1.91
C ARG A 174 -4.42 17.11 -2.14
N LEU A 175 -5.32 17.80 -1.47
CA LEU A 175 -6.76 17.63 -1.59
C LEU A 175 -7.40 18.91 -2.13
N GLU A 176 -8.38 18.75 -3.01
CA GLU A 176 -9.20 19.84 -3.53
C GLU A 176 -10.66 19.50 -3.23
N ALA A 177 -11.36 20.44 -2.58
CA ALA A 177 -12.75 20.25 -2.17
C ALA A 177 -13.45 21.60 -1.97
N ASP A 178 -14.78 21.59 -1.88
CA ASP A 178 -15.45 22.68 -1.18
C ASP A 178 -15.11 22.63 0.32
N LEU A 179 -15.15 23.76 0.99
CA LEU A 179 -14.70 23.88 2.36
C LEU A 179 -15.56 23.07 3.34
N MET A 180 -16.87 22.92 3.08
CA MET A 180 -17.76 22.08 3.89
C MET A 180 -17.39 20.61 3.75
N ALA A 181 -17.12 20.13 2.53
CA ALA A 181 -16.66 18.76 2.30
C ALA A 181 -15.35 18.47 3.04
N MET A 182 -14.41 19.42 3.04
CA MET A 182 -13.16 19.28 3.80
C MET A 182 -13.43 19.15 5.29
N ILE A 183 -14.29 19.97 5.86
CA ILE A 183 -14.65 19.90 7.28
C ILE A 183 -15.36 18.58 7.61
N ASP A 184 -16.26 18.11 6.73
CA ASP A 184 -16.95 16.83 6.92
C ASP A 184 -15.95 15.65 6.93
N ILE A 185 -14.97 15.65 6.03
CA ILE A 185 -13.90 14.64 6.03
C ILE A 185 -13.11 14.67 7.34
N LEU A 186 -12.76 15.86 7.82
CA LEU A 186 -12.04 16.01 9.08
C LEU A 186 -12.89 15.56 10.28
N ASN A 187 -14.19 15.82 10.25
CA ASN A 187 -15.14 15.38 11.30
C ASN A 187 -15.31 13.85 11.32
N GLN A 188 -15.18 13.18 10.18
CA GLN A 188 -15.24 11.72 10.07
C GLN A 188 -13.88 11.04 10.33
N SER A 189 -12.83 11.82 10.58
CA SER A 189 -11.47 11.31 10.74
C SER A 189 -11.04 11.24 12.21
N PRO A 190 -9.97 10.52 12.55
CA PRO A 190 -9.44 10.47 13.91
C PRO A 190 -8.96 11.83 14.46
N ILE A 191 -8.87 12.87 13.62
CA ILE A 191 -8.45 14.21 14.02
C ILE A 191 -9.63 15.12 14.38
N GLN A 192 -10.88 14.66 14.28
CA GLN A 192 -12.10 15.39 14.65
C GLN A 192 -11.96 16.16 15.97
N GLN A 193 -11.46 15.52 17.01
CA GLN A 193 -11.29 16.12 18.34
C GLN A 193 -10.38 17.35 18.38
N LYS A 194 -9.60 17.59 17.32
CA LYS A 194 -8.68 18.72 17.19
C LYS A 194 -9.32 19.94 16.53
N LEU A 195 -10.46 19.78 15.89
CA LEU A 195 -11.17 20.86 15.20
C LEU A 195 -11.84 21.82 16.19
N GLY A 196 -12.21 21.30 17.38
CA GLY A 196 -12.89 22.11 18.38
C GLY A 196 -14.18 22.75 17.86
N PRO A 197 -14.48 24.02 18.23
CA PRO A 197 -15.69 24.73 17.82
C PRO A 197 -15.85 24.92 16.30
N MET A 198 -14.77 24.81 15.55
CA MET A 198 -14.81 25.00 14.08
C MET A 198 -15.66 23.92 13.36
N ALA A 199 -15.91 22.79 14.02
CA ALA A 199 -16.72 21.72 13.43
C ALA A 199 -18.20 22.12 13.19
N ASP A 200 -18.71 23.10 13.95
CA ASP A 200 -20.11 23.52 13.92
C ASP A 200 -20.35 24.78 13.08
N TRP A 201 -19.33 25.30 12.41
CA TRP A 201 -19.45 26.52 11.63
C TRP A 201 -19.92 26.20 10.19
N ASN A 202 -20.59 27.16 9.58
CA ASN A 202 -20.92 27.09 8.17
C ASN A 202 -19.81 27.70 7.33
N TYR A 203 -19.37 26.97 6.34
CA TYR A 203 -18.29 27.36 5.45
C TYR A 203 -18.76 27.32 4.00
N SER A 204 -18.30 28.27 3.20
CA SER A 204 -18.46 28.27 1.75
C SER A 204 -17.14 28.58 1.07
N GLY A 205 -17.00 28.18 -0.19
CA GLY A 205 -15.82 28.39 -1.01
C GLY A 205 -15.06 27.09 -1.29
N ASN A 206 -14.10 27.18 -2.20
CA ASN A 206 -13.23 26.08 -2.56
C ASN A 206 -11.93 26.12 -1.78
N THR A 207 -11.37 24.97 -1.50
CA THR A 207 -10.08 24.87 -0.81
C THR A 207 -9.15 23.92 -1.52
N THR A 208 -7.88 24.31 -1.54
CA THR A 208 -6.75 23.42 -1.82
C THR A 208 -6.00 23.21 -0.53
N THR A 209 -5.93 21.98 -0.09
CA THR A 209 -5.31 21.61 1.19
C THR A 209 -4.10 20.72 0.97
N GLU A 210 -2.95 21.14 1.43
CA GLU A 210 -1.74 20.32 1.52
C GLU A 210 -1.70 19.65 2.88
N VAL A 211 -1.45 18.36 2.87
CA VAL A 211 -1.42 17.50 4.06
C VAL A 211 -0.09 16.80 4.14
N HIS A 212 0.58 16.95 5.28
CA HIS A 212 1.74 16.14 5.66
C HIS A 212 1.42 15.39 6.94
N LEU A 213 1.52 14.07 6.91
CA LEU A 213 1.25 13.19 8.05
C LEU A 213 2.46 12.30 8.32
N GLU A 214 2.82 12.19 9.60
CA GLU A 214 3.76 11.18 10.08
C GLU A 214 3.07 10.30 11.11
N ILE A 215 2.84 9.04 10.78
CA ILE A 215 2.10 8.09 11.60
C ILE A 215 3.06 7.02 12.10
N PRO A 216 3.36 6.95 13.42
CA PRO A 216 4.19 5.90 13.99
C PRO A 216 3.63 4.52 13.68
N SER A 217 4.47 3.59 13.23
CA SER A 217 4.05 2.22 12.90
C SER A 217 4.19 1.24 14.05
N TYR A 218 4.93 1.61 15.10
CA TYR A 218 5.20 0.80 16.28
C TYR A 218 4.64 1.46 17.54
N ILE A 219 3.91 0.68 18.33
CA ILE A 219 3.34 1.10 19.61
C ILE A 219 3.89 0.14 20.68
N ALA A 220 4.93 0.58 21.38
CA ALA A 220 5.53 -0.19 22.47
C ALA A 220 4.62 -0.25 23.69
N ASP A 221 4.00 0.87 24.03
CA ASP A 221 3.07 1.02 25.14
C ASP A 221 1.70 1.48 24.63
N LYS A 222 0.70 0.61 24.74
CA LYS A 222 -0.68 0.91 24.32
C LYS A 222 -1.37 1.96 25.22
N SER A 223 -0.89 2.16 26.43
CA SER A 223 -1.43 3.17 27.37
C SER A 223 -0.90 4.57 27.05
N ASN A 224 0.25 4.63 26.38
CA ASN A 224 0.86 5.89 25.92
C ASN A 224 1.38 5.75 24.48
N PRO A 225 0.49 5.66 23.48
CA PRO A 225 0.92 5.48 22.09
C PRO A 225 1.66 6.71 21.58
N PRO A 226 2.69 6.52 20.73
CA PRO A 226 3.37 7.64 20.11
C PRO A 226 2.40 8.47 19.26
N LYS A 227 2.56 9.79 19.32
CA LYS A 227 1.64 10.73 18.67
C LYS A 227 1.89 10.77 17.18
N THR A 228 0.81 10.76 16.40
CA THR A 228 0.83 11.16 14.99
C THR A 228 1.15 12.64 14.88
N THR A 229 2.13 12.97 14.05
CA THR A 229 2.44 14.36 13.68
C THR A 229 1.73 14.69 12.38
N TYR A 230 1.16 15.88 12.30
CA TYR A 230 0.50 16.36 11.08
C TYR A 230 0.75 17.85 10.89
N ARG A 231 0.85 18.25 9.63
CA ARG A 231 0.80 19.63 9.17
C ARG A 231 -0.24 19.70 8.08
N ILE A 232 -1.18 20.61 8.24
CA ILE A 232 -2.26 20.83 7.27
C ILE A 232 -2.20 22.31 6.94
N SER A 233 -2.11 22.64 5.65
CA SER A 233 -2.13 24.01 5.12
C SER A 233 -3.21 24.10 4.07
N SER A 234 -4.18 24.99 4.27
CA SER A 234 -5.29 25.18 3.33
C SER A 234 -5.24 26.57 2.74
N LEU A 235 -5.31 26.64 1.42
CA LEU A 235 -5.58 27.86 0.69
C LEU A 235 -7.07 27.88 0.35
N ILE A 236 -7.79 28.86 0.84
CA ILE A 236 -9.21 29.06 0.57
C ILE A 236 -9.31 30.11 -0.54
N ASP A 237 -9.93 29.72 -1.65
CA ASP A 237 -10.21 30.60 -2.76
C ASP A 237 -11.68 31.03 -2.70
N THR A 238 -11.94 32.32 -2.62
CA THR A 238 -13.28 32.92 -2.55
C THR A 238 -14.18 32.28 -1.48
N GLY A 239 -13.80 32.39 -0.20
CA GLY A 239 -14.57 31.80 0.89
C GLY A 239 -15.32 32.81 1.73
N GLU A 240 -16.53 32.48 2.15
CA GLU A 240 -17.23 33.14 3.25
C GLU A 240 -17.27 32.19 4.46
N MET A 241 -17.11 32.75 5.63
CA MET A 241 -17.22 32.05 6.89
C MET A 241 -18.32 32.71 7.72
N ALA A 242 -19.37 31.99 8.04
CA ALA A 242 -20.46 32.46 8.89
C ALA A 242 -20.50 31.64 10.17
N ILE A 243 -20.47 32.31 11.30
CA ILE A 243 -20.73 31.73 12.62
C ILE A 243 -22.20 31.98 12.90
N THR A 244 -22.97 30.91 12.96
CA THR A 244 -24.40 30.93 13.31
C THR A 244 -24.61 30.52 14.76
#